data_7819fe07d2f8813ca2c5951129019dcc
#
_entry.id   7819fe07d2f8813ca2c5951129019dcc
#
_cell.length_a   1.000
_cell.length_b   1.000
_cell.length_c   1.000
_cell.angle_alpha   90.00
_cell.angle_beta   90.00
_cell.angle_gamma   90.00
#
_symmetry.space_group_name_H-M   'P 1'
#
loop_
_entity.id
_entity.type
_entity.pdbx_description
1 polymer ?
#
loop_
_entity_poly.entity_id
_entity_poly.type
_entity_poly.pdbx_seq_one_letter_code
_entity_poly.pdbx_strand_id
1 'polypeptide(L)'
;VDPDPNNGNFHRVEWINEQISNGASDDTINKFLQSRKEITYKGVTGSPRERSAAIHVSADKVQFLNCEVMSTQDTIGINSGRMYFKNCKLGGTTDYICGSATAVFDNCELYTNAGPSQAESATVTAPSSTVDTEGYLFFNCHITGSKTSTSGSFGRPWGANGGPAAHYINTIIDNAGSGGGKLIGSAGWSAMSGNKPENARFGEYNSIDSSGNKI
;
A
#
# COMPACT_ATOMS: atom_id res chain seq x y z
N VAL A 1 -18.66 13.09 10.00
CA VAL A 1 -18.07 13.36 8.68
C VAL A 1 -17.55 14.77 8.69
N ASP A 2 -16.28 14.99 8.41
CA ASP A 2 -15.73 16.34 8.27
C ASP A 2 -16.03 16.82 6.83
N PRO A 3 -16.85 17.84 6.66
CA PRO A 3 -17.21 18.32 5.33
C PRO A 3 -16.12 19.18 4.69
N ASP A 4 -15.02 19.49 5.40
CA ASP A 4 -13.94 20.28 4.81
C ASP A 4 -13.08 19.43 3.88
N PRO A 5 -13.21 19.62 2.55
CA PRO A 5 -12.45 18.84 1.58
C PRO A 5 -10.95 19.16 1.58
N ASN A 6 -10.51 20.18 2.32
CA ASN A 6 -9.10 20.53 2.49
C ASN A 6 -8.49 19.85 3.72
N ASN A 7 -9.31 19.27 4.57
CA ASN A 7 -8.87 18.43 5.67
C ASN A 7 -8.56 17.03 5.16
N GLY A 8 -7.49 16.42 5.63
CA GLY A 8 -7.08 15.06 5.24
C GLY A 8 -8.08 13.93 5.56
N ASN A 9 -9.20 14.24 6.22
CA ASN A 9 -10.28 13.31 6.57
C ASN A 9 -11.45 13.34 5.57
N PHE A 10 -11.23 13.78 4.34
CA PHE A 10 -12.28 13.82 3.34
C PHE A 10 -12.81 12.42 2.98
N HIS A 11 -14.10 12.18 3.21
CA HIS A 11 -14.80 10.93 2.92
C HIS A 11 -15.54 11.03 1.58
N ARG A 12 -14.91 10.61 0.52
CA ARG A 12 -15.39 10.77 -0.86
C ARG A 12 -16.80 10.24 -1.10
N VAL A 13 -17.07 9.01 -0.70
CA VAL A 13 -18.38 8.38 -0.98
C VAL A 13 -19.50 9.11 -0.24
N GLU A 14 -19.29 9.43 1.01
CA GLU A 14 -20.27 10.17 1.82
C GLU A 14 -20.49 11.56 1.26
N TRP A 15 -19.43 12.25 0.89
CA TRP A 15 -19.53 13.59 0.27
C TRP A 15 -20.28 13.52 -1.07
N ILE A 16 -19.97 12.56 -1.96
CA ILE A 16 -20.70 12.39 -3.23
C ILE A 16 -22.18 12.16 -2.97
N ASN A 17 -22.53 11.27 -2.06
CA ASN A 17 -23.92 10.98 -1.72
C ASN A 17 -24.66 12.21 -1.16
N GLU A 18 -23.99 12.99 -0.34
CA GLU A 18 -24.51 14.26 0.16
C GLU A 18 -24.75 15.25 -0.98
N GLN A 19 -23.77 15.42 -1.90
CA GLN A 19 -23.94 16.32 -3.05
C GLN A 19 -25.11 15.89 -3.94
N ILE A 20 -25.25 14.59 -4.21
CA ILE A 20 -26.39 14.06 -4.95
C ILE A 20 -27.72 14.37 -4.24
N SER A 21 -27.77 14.16 -2.93
CA SER A 21 -28.96 14.46 -2.12
C SER A 21 -29.32 15.95 -2.11
N ASN A 22 -28.31 16.79 -2.24
CA ASN A 22 -28.47 18.26 -2.33
C ASN A 22 -28.75 18.74 -3.77
N GLY A 23 -28.91 17.84 -4.73
CA GLY A 23 -29.23 18.14 -6.11
C GLY A 23 -28.06 18.68 -6.96
N ALA A 24 -26.83 18.45 -6.52
CA ALA A 24 -25.65 18.81 -7.33
C ALA A 24 -25.60 17.96 -8.62
N SER A 25 -25.20 18.61 -9.74
CA SER A 25 -25.02 17.90 -11.01
C SER A 25 -23.75 17.04 -11.01
N ASP A 26 -23.75 15.97 -11.81
CA ASP A 26 -22.57 15.13 -12.02
C ASP A 26 -21.34 15.98 -12.48
N ASP A 27 -21.56 17.02 -13.29
CA ASP A 27 -20.52 17.94 -13.74
C ASP A 27 -19.90 18.73 -12.58
N THR A 28 -20.70 19.17 -11.63
CA THR A 28 -20.24 19.88 -10.43
C THR A 28 -19.39 18.95 -9.56
N ILE A 29 -19.86 17.73 -9.32
CA ILE A 29 -19.15 16.71 -8.54
C ILE A 29 -17.82 16.38 -9.22
N ASN A 30 -17.83 16.12 -10.52
CA ASN A 30 -16.64 15.79 -11.29
C ASN A 30 -15.59 16.91 -11.29
N LYS A 31 -16.00 18.14 -11.51
CA LYS A 31 -15.08 19.30 -11.47
C LYS A 31 -14.38 19.44 -10.11
N PHE A 32 -15.11 19.21 -9.04
CA PHE A 32 -14.54 19.26 -7.70
C PHE A 32 -13.52 18.12 -7.49
N LEU A 33 -13.88 16.89 -7.80
CA LEU A 33 -12.99 15.73 -7.65
C LEU A 33 -11.75 15.85 -8.55
N GLN A 34 -11.89 16.32 -9.78
CA GLN A 34 -10.77 16.60 -10.69
C GLN A 34 -9.82 17.68 -10.14
N SER A 35 -10.35 18.72 -9.51
CA SER A 35 -9.52 19.77 -8.89
C SER A 35 -8.61 19.23 -7.79
N ARG A 36 -9.02 18.13 -7.15
CA ARG A 36 -8.25 17.42 -6.13
C ARG A 36 -7.38 16.28 -6.68
N LYS A 37 -7.35 16.08 -8.01
CA LYS A 37 -6.69 14.95 -8.69
C LYS A 37 -7.24 13.59 -8.22
N GLU A 38 -8.49 13.52 -7.92
CA GLU A 38 -9.18 12.31 -7.48
C GLU A 38 -9.83 11.56 -8.66
N ILE A 39 -10.10 10.26 -8.46
CA ILE A 39 -10.85 9.47 -9.45
C ILE A 39 -12.25 10.02 -9.53
N THR A 40 -12.69 10.29 -10.73
CA THR A 40 -13.98 10.93 -10.93
C THR A 40 -15.12 9.90 -10.93
N TYR A 41 -16.27 10.41 -10.59
CA TYR A 41 -17.54 9.71 -10.57
C TYR A 41 -18.05 9.44 -12.00
N LYS A 42 -18.66 8.27 -12.24
CA LYS A 42 -19.26 7.85 -13.53
C LYS A 42 -18.33 7.87 -14.76
N GLY A 43 -17.14 7.32 -14.60
CA GLY A 43 -16.30 6.93 -15.75
C GLY A 43 -15.44 8.04 -16.36
N VAL A 44 -15.37 9.21 -15.76
CA VAL A 44 -14.36 10.21 -16.11
C VAL A 44 -13.13 9.94 -15.23
N THR A 45 -12.01 9.56 -15.83
CA THR A 45 -10.80 9.15 -15.13
C THR A 45 -10.04 10.34 -14.55
N GLY A 46 -9.85 10.32 -13.23
CA GLY A 46 -8.83 11.10 -12.54
C GLY A 46 -7.51 10.33 -12.42
N SER A 47 -6.64 10.74 -11.53
CA SER A 47 -5.40 10.02 -11.26
C SER A 47 -5.70 8.66 -10.62
N PRO A 48 -5.16 7.55 -11.16
CA PRO A 48 -5.34 6.22 -10.58
C PRO A 48 -4.57 6.01 -9.26
N ARG A 49 -3.82 6.99 -8.80
CA ARG A 49 -2.97 6.94 -7.59
C ARG A 49 -3.57 7.71 -6.43
N GLU A 50 -4.82 7.46 -6.13
CA GLU A 50 -5.40 8.12 -4.98
C GLU A 50 -5.10 7.38 -3.69
N ARG A 51 -4.73 8.18 -2.69
CA ARG A 51 -4.72 7.72 -1.30
C ARG A 51 -6.12 7.28 -0.92
N SER A 52 -6.22 6.05 -0.47
CA SER A 52 -7.47 5.50 0.01
C SER A 52 -7.17 4.61 1.22
N ALA A 53 -6.76 5.25 2.31
CA ALA A 53 -6.46 4.55 3.55
C ALA A 53 -7.73 3.86 4.08
N ALA A 54 -7.65 2.54 4.24
CA ALA A 54 -8.71 1.78 4.89
C ALA A 54 -8.57 1.88 6.41
N ILE A 55 -7.32 1.90 6.92
CA ILE A 55 -7.04 2.10 8.33
C ILE A 55 -5.83 3.02 8.53
N HIS A 56 -5.92 3.87 9.57
CA HIS A 56 -4.80 4.64 10.09
C HIS A 56 -4.66 4.38 11.59
N VAL A 57 -3.46 4.00 12.03
CA VAL A 57 -3.21 3.65 13.43
C VAL A 57 -2.02 4.43 13.98
N SER A 58 -2.23 5.06 15.14
CA SER A 58 -1.21 5.76 15.90
C SER A 58 -1.38 5.39 17.38
N ALA A 59 -1.13 4.11 17.70
CA ALA A 59 -1.30 3.56 19.05
C ALA A 59 -0.26 2.47 19.31
N ASP A 60 0.01 2.16 20.57
CA ASP A 60 0.96 1.12 20.93
C ASP A 60 0.28 -0.20 21.30
N LYS A 61 0.91 -1.33 20.94
CA LYS A 61 0.45 -2.70 21.26
C LYS A 61 -0.91 -3.03 20.63
N VAL A 62 -1.09 -2.67 19.37
CA VAL A 62 -2.31 -3.00 18.62
C VAL A 62 -2.14 -4.33 17.91
N GLN A 63 -3.18 -5.15 17.92
CA GLN A 63 -3.22 -6.43 17.22
C GLN A 63 -4.37 -6.51 16.23
N PHE A 64 -4.10 -7.05 15.05
CA PHE A 64 -5.07 -7.41 14.03
C PHE A 64 -4.95 -8.90 13.78
N LEU A 65 -6.02 -9.65 14.03
CA LEU A 65 -6.02 -11.11 13.93
C LEU A 65 -7.13 -11.56 12.98
N ASN A 66 -6.78 -12.34 11.96
CA ASN A 66 -7.73 -12.90 11.00
C ASN A 66 -8.61 -11.83 10.32
N CYS A 67 -8.03 -10.68 9.99
CA CYS A 67 -8.74 -9.55 9.37
C CYS A 67 -8.44 -9.47 7.87
N GLU A 68 -9.36 -8.90 7.12
CA GLU A 68 -9.12 -8.48 5.74
C GLU A 68 -9.20 -6.95 5.66
N VAL A 69 -8.15 -6.33 5.08
CA VAL A 69 -8.05 -4.87 4.90
C VAL A 69 -7.59 -4.59 3.48
N MET A 70 -8.50 -4.06 2.67
CA MET A 70 -8.30 -3.86 1.24
C MET A 70 -8.64 -2.44 0.83
N SER A 71 -7.76 -1.81 0.04
CA SER A 71 -8.04 -0.54 -0.62
C SER A 71 -7.14 -0.37 -1.85
N THR A 72 -6.63 0.84 -2.07
CA THR A 72 -5.74 1.18 -3.18
C THR A 72 -4.38 1.67 -2.65
N GLN A 73 -4.03 2.93 -2.85
CA GLN A 73 -2.78 3.49 -2.34
C GLN A 73 -2.87 3.79 -0.84
N ASP A 74 -1.77 3.56 -0.10
CA ASP A 74 -1.65 3.86 1.34
C ASP A 74 -2.74 3.17 2.20
N THR A 75 -3.15 1.95 1.86
CA THR A 75 -4.27 1.22 2.50
C THR A 75 -4.16 1.16 4.02
N ILE A 76 -2.97 0.86 4.53
CA ILE A 76 -2.68 0.67 5.96
C ILE A 76 -1.59 1.65 6.36
N GLY A 77 -1.99 2.76 6.97
CA GLY A 77 -1.10 3.75 7.54
C GLY A 77 -0.83 3.47 9.02
N ILE A 78 0.41 3.11 9.39
CA ILE A 78 0.79 2.83 10.77
C ILE A 78 1.92 3.77 11.20
N ASN A 79 1.55 4.80 11.98
CA ASN A 79 2.41 5.97 12.16
C ASN A 79 3.23 5.97 13.44
N SER A 80 2.83 5.23 14.47
CA SER A 80 3.57 5.13 15.72
C SER A 80 3.20 3.89 16.52
N GLY A 81 4.05 3.52 17.48
CA GLY A 81 3.85 2.39 18.36
C GLY A 81 4.23 1.04 17.75
N ARG A 82 3.75 -0.02 18.37
CA ARG A 82 4.04 -1.41 17.99
C ARG A 82 2.77 -2.11 17.56
N MET A 83 2.84 -2.83 16.44
CA MET A 83 1.68 -3.51 15.87
C MET A 83 2.00 -4.94 15.51
N TYR A 84 1.00 -5.79 15.59
CA TYR A 84 1.08 -7.18 15.21
C TYR A 84 -0.11 -7.58 14.35
N PHE A 85 0.16 -8.02 13.15
CA PHE A 85 -0.82 -8.55 12.22
C PHE A 85 -0.60 -10.04 12.07
N LYS A 86 -1.62 -10.85 12.28
CA LYS A 86 -1.53 -12.30 12.14
C LYS A 86 -2.68 -12.88 11.33
N ASN A 87 -2.34 -13.73 10.35
CA ASN A 87 -3.29 -14.40 9.48
C ASN A 87 -4.25 -13.40 8.80
N CYS A 88 -3.75 -12.22 8.46
CA CYS A 88 -4.55 -11.18 7.83
C CYS A 88 -4.35 -11.21 6.31
N LYS A 89 -5.39 -10.77 5.58
CA LYS A 89 -5.28 -10.43 4.17
C LYS A 89 -5.22 -8.92 4.05
N LEU A 90 -4.09 -8.41 3.56
CA LEU A 90 -3.79 -6.99 3.51
C LEU A 90 -3.47 -6.62 2.07
N GLY A 91 -4.19 -5.66 1.49
CA GLY A 91 -3.93 -5.41 0.08
C GLY A 91 -4.24 -4.01 -0.41
N GLY A 92 -3.63 -3.70 -1.53
CA GLY A 92 -3.74 -2.42 -2.22
C GLY A 92 -2.93 -2.39 -3.50
N THR A 93 -2.74 -1.19 -4.05
CA THR A 93 -1.99 -1.00 -5.30
C THR A 93 -0.56 -0.53 -5.04
N THR A 94 -0.40 0.58 -4.35
CA THR A 94 0.88 1.27 -4.17
C THR A 94 1.06 1.64 -2.70
N ASP A 95 2.23 1.29 -2.14
CA ASP A 95 2.60 1.63 -0.76
C ASP A 95 1.51 1.22 0.25
N TYR A 96 0.85 0.08 -0.01
CA TYR A 96 -0.36 -0.25 0.73
C TYR A 96 -0.14 -0.58 2.21
N ILE A 97 1.12 -0.73 2.63
CA ILE A 97 1.52 -0.72 4.04
C ILE A 97 2.57 0.36 4.22
N CYS A 98 2.23 1.45 4.92
CA CYS A 98 3.12 2.61 5.03
C CYS A 98 3.13 3.21 6.44
N GLY A 99 4.11 4.06 6.72
CA GLY A 99 4.26 4.78 7.99
C GLY A 99 5.53 4.44 8.75
N SER A 100 5.62 4.91 10.00
CA SER A 100 6.86 4.94 10.80
C SER A 100 6.85 4.02 12.03
N ALA A 101 5.78 3.26 12.25
CA ALA A 101 5.65 2.34 13.38
C ALA A 101 6.62 1.14 13.31
N THR A 102 6.76 0.42 14.41
CA THR A 102 7.31 -0.94 14.43
C THR A 102 6.17 -1.93 14.24
N ALA A 103 6.25 -2.81 13.25
CA ALA A 103 5.19 -3.78 12.99
C ALA A 103 5.72 -5.14 12.58
N VAL A 104 5.02 -6.19 13.03
CA VAL A 104 5.24 -7.57 12.59
C VAL A 104 3.99 -8.06 11.85
N PHE A 105 4.21 -8.59 10.67
CA PHE A 105 3.21 -9.25 9.83
C PHE A 105 3.55 -10.75 9.80
N ASP A 106 2.77 -11.57 10.49
CA ASP A 106 3.00 -12.99 10.69
C ASP A 106 1.97 -13.80 9.92
N ASN A 107 2.43 -14.59 8.96
CA ASN A 107 1.57 -15.44 8.13
C ASN A 107 0.42 -14.67 7.46
N CYS A 108 0.73 -13.49 6.92
CA CYS A 108 -0.24 -12.64 6.23
C CYS A 108 -0.19 -12.83 4.71
N GLU A 109 -1.35 -12.76 4.07
CA GLU A 109 -1.45 -12.57 2.63
C GLU A 109 -1.30 -11.08 2.32
N LEU A 110 -0.33 -10.75 1.47
CA LEU A 110 -0.06 -9.41 0.97
C LEU A 110 -0.57 -9.32 -0.47
N TYR A 111 -1.81 -8.86 -0.62
CA TYR A 111 -2.53 -8.92 -1.89
C TYR A 111 -2.31 -7.65 -2.73
N THR A 112 -1.64 -7.80 -3.86
CA THR A 112 -1.50 -6.73 -4.84
C THR A 112 -2.75 -6.61 -5.70
N ASN A 113 -3.44 -5.49 -5.60
CA ASN A 113 -4.55 -5.14 -6.47
C ASN A 113 -4.03 -4.35 -7.68
N ALA A 114 -4.28 -4.84 -8.90
CA ALA A 114 -3.78 -4.20 -10.12
C ALA A 114 -4.33 -2.78 -10.36
N GLY A 115 -5.37 -2.38 -9.63
CA GLY A 115 -6.04 -1.11 -9.87
C GLY A 115 -6.75 -1.04 -11.22
N PRO A 116 -7.48 0.02 -11.49
CA PRO A 116 -8.26 0.16 -12.72
C PRO A 116 -7.41 0.35 -13.98
N SER A 117 -6.17 0.83 -13.86
CA SER A 117 -5.32 1.08 -15.03
C SER A 117 -4.40 -0.07 -15.41
N GLN A 118 -4.20 -1.06 -14.55
CA GLN A 118 -3.25 -2.17 -14.70
C GLN A 118 -1.81 -1.74 -15.09
N ALA A 119 -1.57 -0.45 -15.21
CA ALA A 119 -0.31 0.14 -15.66
C ALA A 119 0.63 0.50 -14.49
N GLU A 120 0.17 0.31 -13.26
CA GLU A 120 0.93 0.71 -12.08
C GLU A 120 1.80 -0.43 -11.59
N SER A 121 3.01 -0.08 -11.19
CA SER A 121 3.86 -1.00 -10.44
C SER A 121 3.30 -1.13 -9.02
N ALA A 122 3.03 -2.35 -8.62
CA ALA A 122 2.66 -2.64 -7.25
C ALA A 122 3.84 -2.40 -6.31
N THR A 123 3.62 -1.68 -5.22
CA THR A 123 4.61 -1.53 -4.15
C THR A 123 3.96 -1.97 -2.85
N VAL A 124 4.52 -3.01 -2.22
CA VAL A 124 3.94 -3.55 -0.99
C VAL A 124 4.05 -2.55 0.14
N THR A 125 5.24 -2.02 0.40
CA THR A 125 5.43 -1.15 1.55
C THR A 125 6.24 0.11 1.25
N ALA A 126 5.92 1.18 2.00
CA ALA A 126 6.69 2.41 2.04
C ALA A 126 6.94 2.80 3.51
N PRO A 127 7.92 2.18 4.18
CA PRO A 127 8.25 2.55 5.54
C PRO A 127 8.89 3.94 5.61
N SER A 128 8.52 4.70 6.65
CA SER A 128 9.13 5.98 7.01
C SER A 128 9.73 5.97 8.42
N SER A 129 10.12 4.78 8.88
CA SER A 129 10.76 4.60 10.17
C SER A 129 12.04 5.43 10.31
N THR A 130 12.37 5.79 11.53
CA THR A 130 13.65 6.44 11.88
C THR A 130 14.71 5.39 12.20
N VAL A 131 15.95 5.81 12.38
CA VAL A 131 17.07 4.91 12.77
C VAL A 131 16.83 4.23 14.13
N ASP A 132 16.02 4.83 14.99
CA ASP A 132 15.71 4.37 16.34
C ASP A 132 14.49 3.45 16.41
N THR A 133 13.83 3.17 15.27
CA THR A 133 12.67 2.28 15.21
C THR A 133 12.98 1.05 14.38
N GLU A 134 12.47 -0.12 14.79
CA GLU A 134 12.76 -1.40 14.11
C GLU A 134 12.16 -1.49 12.70
N GLY A 135 11.07 -0.74 12.43
CA GLY A 135 10.37 -0.79 11.15
C GLY A 135 9.50 -2.03 11.01
N TYR A 136 9.47 -2.62 9.82
CA TYR A 136 8.54 -3.70 9.48
C TYR A 136 9.25 -5.05 9.33
N LEU A 137 8.65 -6.08 9.90
CA LEU A 137 9.01 -7.47 9.67
C LEU A 137 7.83 -8.22 9.05
N PHE A 138 8.02 -8.75 7.86
CA PHE A 138 7.11 -9.66 7.17
C PHE A 138 7.66 -11.08 7.34
N PHE A 139 6.98 -11.91 8.12
CA PHE A 139 7.43 -13.25 8.47
C PHE A 139 6.44 -14.30 7.98
N ASN A 140 6.92 -15.27 7.20
CA ASN A 140 6.08 -16.31 6.58
C ASN A 140 4.90 -15.75 5.77
N CYS A 141 5.06 -14.59 5.15
CA CYS A 141 4.00 -13.95 4.37
C CYS A 141 3.91 -14.52 2.96
N HIS A 142 2.76 -14.31 2.32
CA HIS A 142 2.51 -14.71 0.95
C HIS A 142 2.10 -13.49 0.11
N ILE A 143 2.91 -13.12 -0.87
CA ILE A 143 2.59 -12.03 -1.81
C ILE A 143 1.81 -12.61 -2.98
N THR A 144 0.55 -12.22 -3.09
CA THR A 144 -0.40 -12.68 -4.10
C THR A 144 -0.97 -11.50 -4.88
N GLY A 145 -1.86 -11.74 -5.80
CA GLY A 145 -2.70 -10.70 -6.38
C GLY A 145 -2.80 -10.67 -7.89
N SER A 146 -3.38 -9.59 -8.37
CA SER A 146 -3.51 -9.31 -9.79
C SER A 146 -2.20 -8.78 -10.36
N LYS A 147 -1.90 -9.18 -11.58
CA LYS A 147 -0.69 -8.71 -12.27
C LYS A 147 -0.91 -7.35 -12.88
N THR A 148 0.13 -6.56 -12.80
CA THR A 148 0.24 -5.29 -13.49
C THR A 148 1.02 -5.45 -14.80
N SER A 149 0.99 -4.47 -15.69
CA SER A 149 1.83 -4.43 -16.88
C SER A 149 3.31 -4.17 -16.54
N THR A 150 3.58 -3.61 -15.38
CA THR A 150 4.93 -3.34 -14.85
C THR A 150 5.19 -4.19 -13.61
N SER A 151 6.46 -4.55 -13.39
CA SER A 151 6.84 -5.31 -12.21
C SER A 151 6.75 -4.45 -10.94
N GLY A 152 6.27 -5.07 -9.87
CA GLY A 152 6.18 -4.48 -8.54
C GLY A 152 7.48 -4.55 -7.74
N SER A 153 7.41 -4.15 -6.48
CA SER A 153 8.54 -4.20 -5.55
C SER A 153 8.10 -4.56 -4.13
N PHE A 154 8.99 -5.13 -3.34
CA PHE A 154 8.80 -5.32 -1.90
C PHE A 154 8.52 -4.00 -1.19
N GLY A 155 9.16 -2.93 -1.63
CA GLY A 155 8.97 -1.62 -1.05
C GLY A 155 9.92 -0.57 -1.57
N ARG A 156 9.73 0.64 -1.04
CA ARG A 156 10.55 1.81 -1.34
C ARG A 156 10.70 2.70 -0.11
N PRO A 157 11.86 3.38 0.09
CA PRO A 157 12.10 4.15 1.30
C PRO A 157 11.34 5.48 1.27
N TRP A 158 10.40 5.65 2.19
CA TRP A 158 9.67 6.90 2.38
C TRP A 158 10.21 7.65 3.61
N GLY A 159 11.40 8.18 3.51
CA GLY A 159 12.04 8.88 4.63
C GLY A 159 13.53 9.09 4.40
N ALA A 160 14.19 9.71 5.37
CA ALA A 160 15.61 10.02 5.30
C ALA A 160 16.48 8.75 5.26
N ASN A 161 17.62 8.86 4.62
CA ASN A 161 18.60 7.78 4.52
C ASN A 161 18.91 7.13 5.88
N GLY A 162 18.99 5.80 5.88
CA GLY A 162 19.26 4.99 7.06
C GLY A 162 18.09 4.75 8.01
N GLY A 163 16.96 5.47 7.84
CA GLY A 163 15.77 5.32 8.67
C GLY A 163 14.84 4.18 8.24
N PRO A 164 14.27 4.25 7.02
CA PRO A 164 13.29 3.27 6.55
C PRO A 164 13.76 1.83 6.67
N ALA A 165 12.96 0.97 7.31
CA ALA A 165 13.29 -0.43 7.54
C ALA A 165 12.14 -1.37 7.19
N ALA A 166 12.44 -2.40 6.40
CA ALA A 166 11.51 -3.49 6.08
C ALA A 166 12.29 -4.77 5.78
N HIS A 167 11.91 -5.85 6.44
CA HIS A 167 12.54 -7.15 6.27
C HIS A 167 11.50 -8.20 5.92
N TYR A 168 11.76 -8.98 4.88
CA TYR A 168 10.95 -10.12 4.46
C TYR A 168 11.71 -11.41 4.77
N ILE A 169 11.07 -12.33 5.50
CA ILE A 169 11.67 -13.61 5.88
C ILE A 169 10.71 -14.74 5.52
N ASN A 170 11.19 -15.73 4.77
CA ASN A 170 10.40 -16.88 4.33
C ASN A 170 9.15 -16.48 3.55
N THR A 171 9.26 -15.55 2.62
CA THR A 171 8.12 -15.05 1.85
C THR A 171 7.89 -15.91 0.60
N ILE A 172 6.64 -16.27 0.33
CA ILE A 172 6.23 -16.89 -0.92
C ILE A 172 5.69 -15.80 -1.85
N ILE A 173 6.05 -15.84 -3.14
CA ILE A 173 5.65 -14.83 -4.11
C ILE A 173 5.03 -15.47 -5.34
N ASP A 174 3.79 -15.14 -5.65
CA ASP A 174 3.11 -15.64 -6.85
C ASP A 174 3.55 -14.86 -8.09
N ASN A 175 4.81 -15.01 -8.46
CA ASN A 175 5.35 -14.41 -9.68
C ASN A 175 4.95 -15.14 -10.96
N ALA A 176 4.28 -16.28 -10.86
CA ALA A 176 3.87 -17.06 -12.01
C ALA A 176 2.62 -16.49 -12.68
N GLY A 177 2.61 -16.37 -14.00
CA GLY A 177 1.43 -16.09 -14.79
C GLY A 177 1.66 -15.25 -16.05
N SER A 178 0.61 -15.05 -16.81
CA SER A 178 0.60 -14.60 -18.21
C SER A 178 0.59 -13.08 -18.43
N GLY A 179 0.78 -12.26 -17.43
CA GLY A 179 0.88 -10.80 -17.56
C GLY A 179 2.34 -10.34 -17.73
N GLY A 180 2.58 -9.18 -18.32
CA GLY A 180 3.92 -8.66 -18.58
C GLY A 180 4.73 -8.30 -17.34
N GLY A 181 4.08 -7.99 -16.21
CA GLY A 181 4.73 -7.62 -14.94
C GLY A 181 4.72 -8.76 -13.91
N LYS A 182 5.70 -8.76 -13.03
CA LYS A 182 5.78 -9.64 -11.87
C LYS A 182 5.27 -8.91 -10.63
N LEU A 183 4.71 -9.63 -9.66
CA LEU A 183 4.35 -9.02 -8.36
C LEU A 183 5.56 -8.40 -7.68
N ILE A 184 6.71 -9.09 -7.72
CA ILE A 184 8.01 -8.53 -7.36
C ILE A 184 8.96 -8.70 -8.54
N GLY A 185 9.49 -7.60 -9.04
CA GLY A 185 10.47 -7.59 -10.13
C GLY A 185 11.87 -8.00 -9.66
N SER A 186 12.78 -8.22 -10.61
CA SER A 186 14.16 -8.67 -10.33
C SER A 186 14.99 -7.67 -9.51
N ALA A 187 14.62 -6.39 -9.48
CA ALA A 187 15.27 -5.41 -8.63
C ALA A 187 14.87 -5.53 -7.14
N GLY A 188 13.77 -6.22 -6.84
CA GLY A 188 13.25 -6.42 -5.51
C GLY A 188 12.69 -5.13 -4.87
N TRP A 189 13.47 -4.08 -4.85
CA TRP A 189 13.19 -2.80 -4.21
C TRP A 189 13.20 -1.64 -5.21
N SER A 190 12.53 -0.54 -4.90
CA SER A 190 12.49 0.65 -5.76
C SER A 190 12.88 1.92 -5.00
N ALA A 191 13.27 2.96 -5.73
CA ALA A 191 13.57 4.26 -5.16
C ALA A 191 12.31 5.11 -4.98
N MET A 192 12.35 6.08 -4.07
CA MET A 192 11.27 7.03 -3.84
C MET A 192 11.79 8.44 -3.53
N SER A 193 11.38 9.43 -4.33
CA SER A 193 11.66 10.85 -4.08
C SER A 193 13.15 11.16 -3.82
N GLY A 194 14.05 10.49 -4.55
CA GLY A 194 15.49 10.64 -4.39
C GLY A 194 16.11 9.71 -3.33
N ASN A 195 15.33 9.08 -2.47
CA ASN A 195 15.82 8.07 -1.55
C ASN A 195 16.01 6.74 -2.27
N LYS A 196 17.11 6.08 -2.01
CA LYS A 196 17.49 4.85 -2.67
C LYS A 196 17.43 3.66 -1.71
N PRO A 197 17.03 2.46 -2.19
CA PRO A 197 16.94 1.26 -1.34
C PRO A 197 18.26 0.90 -0.64
N GLU A 198 19.40 1.09 -1.30
CA GLU A 198 20.72 0.80 -0.74
C GLU A 198 21.09 1.68 0.47
N ASN A 199 20.39 2.78 0.67
CA ASN A 199 20.54 3.67 1.82
C ASN A 199 19.47 3.44 2.90
N ALA A 200 18.68 2.39 2.76
CA ALA A 200 17.64 1.99 3.72
C ALA A 200 18.04 0.69 4.44
N ARG A 201 17.36 0.36 5.52
CA ARG A 201 17.51 -0.90 6.24
C ARG A 201 16.55 -1.94 5.68
N PHE A 202 16.72 -2.27 4.40
CA PHE A 202 15.90 -3.24 3.70
C PHE A 202 16.61 -4.58 3.59
N GLY A 203 15.86 -5.64 3.78
CA GLY A 203 16.39 -6.98 3.67
C GLY A 203 15.36 -8.01 3.24
N GLU A 204 15.84 -9.04 2.59
CA GLU A 204 15.08 -10.20 2.20
C GLU A 204 15.90 -11.45 2.54
N TYR A 205 15.23 -12.47 3.06
CA TYR A 205 15.86 -13.76 3.36
C TYR A 205 14.91 -14.90 3.05
N ASN A 206 15.38 -15.83 2.22
CA ASN A 206 14.70 -17.08 1.93
C ASN A 206 13.32 -16.93 1.27
N SER A 207 13.16 -15.90 0.42
CA SER A 207 11.96 -15.77 -0.41
C SER A 207 12.03 -16.73 -1.60
N ILE A 208 10.89 -17.33 -1.92
CA ILE A 208 10.73 -18.30 -3.00
C ILE A 208 9.53 -17.93 -3.87
N ASP A 209 9.55 -18.36 -5.13
CA ASP A 209 8.35 -18.34 -5.96
C ASP A 209 7.40 -19.50 -5.58
N SER A 210 6.19 -19.50 -6.14
CA SER A 210 5.19 -20.55 -5.91
C SER A 210 5.63 -21.95 -6.40
N SER A 211 6.73 -22.04 -7.15
CA SER A 211 7.36 -23.30 -7.57
C SER A 211 8.52 -23.74 -6.67
N GLY A 212 8.83 -22.95 -5.62
CA GLY A 212 9.91 -23.22 -4.68
C GLY A 212 11.30 -22.75 -5.12
N ASN A 213 11.41 -22.01 -6.23
CA ASN A 213 12.69 -21.46 -6.68
C ASN A 213 13.01 -20.18 -5.88
N LYS A 214 14.27 -19.99 -5.53
CA LYS A 214 14.74 -18.73 -4.93
C LYS A 214 14.55 -17.55 -5.88
N ILE A 215 14.19 -16.42 -5.33
CA ILE A 215 13.99 -15.17 -6.08
C ILE A 215 15.22 -14.31 -5.99
#